data_46b53cb48564f6831b45c713b004c640
#
_entry.id   46b53cb48564f6831b45c713b004c640
#
_cell.length_a   1.000
_cell.length_b   1.000
_cell.length_c   1.000
_cell.angle_alpha   90.00
_cell.angle_beta   90.00
_cell.angle_gamma   90.00
#
_symmetry.space_group_name_H-M   'P 1'
#
loop_
_entity.id
_entity.type
_entity.pdbx_description
1 polymer ?
#
loop_
_entity_poly.entity_id
_entity_poly.type
_entity_poly.pdbx_seq_one_letter_code
_entity_poly.pdbx_strand_id
1 'polypeptide(L)'
;MKDCDVEADVVIDFANAKAVDGLLDVCVERNLPCVLCTTGLSEEQLAHVKEASGKVAILRSANMSMGINLLMKLLKDAVPVLVAAGYDMEIVEKHHNQKLDAPSGTAIALAD
;
A
#
# COMPACT_ATOMS: atom_id res chain seq x y z
N MET A 1 6.85 -17.58 -7.97
CA MET A 1 8.03 -16.69 -8.02
C MET A 1 9.35 -17.41 -7.79
N LYS A 2 9.42 -18.38 -6.87
CA LYS A 2 10.67 -19.14 -6.64
C LYS A 2 11.23 -19.79 -7.91
N ASP A 3 10.35 -20.23 -8.81
CA ASP A 3 10.70 -20.91 -10.06
C ASP A 3 10.86 -19.94 -11.26
N CYS A 4 10.96 -18.64 -11.02
CA CYS A 4 11.12 -17.64 -12.06
C CYS A 4 12.61 -17.37 -12.27
N ASP A 5 13.14 -17.72 -13.45
CA ASP A 5 14.55 -17.57 -13.82
C ASP A 5 14.84 -16.23 -14.52
N VAL A 6 13.85 -15.33 -14.58
CA VAL A 6 14.01 -14.02 -15.22
C VAL A 6 14.85 -13.12 -14.33
N GLU A 7 15.91 -12.55 -14.90
CA GLU A 7 16.66 -11.47 -14.25
C GLU A 7 15.79 -10.22 -14.18
N ALA A 8 15.78 -9.59 -13.02
CA ALA A 8 15.00 -8.37 -12.77
C ALA A 8 15.74 -7.45 -11.81
N ASP A 9 15.61 -6.15 -12.02
CA ASP A 9 16.19 -5.11 -11.14
C ASP A 9 15.24 -4.74 -9.99
N VAL A 10 13.93 -4.96 -10.18
CA VAL A 10 12.88 -4.61 -9.21
C VAL A 10 11.64 -5.48 -9.41
N VAL A 11 10.95 -5.76 -8.32
CA VAL A 11 9.62 -6.39 -8.35
C VAL A 11 8.55 -5.35 -8.11
N ILE A 12 7.51 -5.33 -8.93
CA ILE A 12 6.31 -4.49 -8.73
C ILE A 12 5.12 -5.42 -8.49
N ASP A 13 4.52 -5.32 -7.32
CA ASP A 13 3.47 -6.24 -6.89
C ASP A 13 2.10 -5.56 -6.76
N PHE A 14 1.13 -6.04 -7.53
CA PHE A 14 -0.29 -5.70 -7.47
C PHE A 14 -1.15 -6.98 -7.31
N ALA A 15 -0.65 -7.99 -6.65
CA ALA A 15 -1.29 -9.30 -6.65
C ALA A 15 -2.33 -9.46 -5.53
N ASN A 16 -2.03 -10.26 -4.53
CA ASN A 16 -2.95 -10.61 -3.46
C ASN A 16 -2.20 -10.74 -2.14
N ALA A 17 -2.81 -10.31 -1.04
CA ALA A 17 -2.21 -10.35 0.29
C ALA A 17 -1.68 -11.75 0.68
N LYS A 18 -2.35 -12.84 0.24
CA LYS A 18 -1.92 -14.21 0.51
C LYS A 18 -0.55 -14.57 -0.10
N ALA A 19 -0.10 -13.83 -1.10
CA ALA A 19 1.17 -14.09 -1.78
C ALA A 19 2.33 -13.26 -1.22
N VAL A 20 2.04 -12.25 -0.38
CA VAL A 20 3.02 -11.23 0.03
C VAL A 20 4.17 -11.81 0.83
N ASP A 21 3.91 -12.73 1.77
CA ASP A 21 4.98 -13.31 2.58
C ASP A 21 6.00 -14.06 1.71
N GLY A 22 5.53 -14.92 0.81
CA GLY A 22 6.41 -15.62 -0.13
C GLY A 22 7.10 -14.71 -1.14
N LEU A 23 6.49 -13.56 -1.47
CA LEU A 23 7.11 -12.52 -2.29
C LEU A 23 8.27 -11.85 -1.56
N LEU A 24 8.05 -11.44 -0.31
CA LEU A 24 9.07 -10.79 0.52
C LEU A 24 10.27 -11.70 0.76
N ASP A 25 10.02 -12.99 1.04
CA ASP A 25 11.08 -13.99 1.18
C ASP A 25 11.98 -14.03 -0.06
N VAL A 26 11.38 -14.10 -1.25
CA VAL A 26 12.14 -14.12 -2.52
C VAL A 26 12.87 -12.80 -2.76
N CYS A 27 12.25 -11.67 -2.45
CA CYS A 27 12.89 -10.35 -2.58
C CYS A 27 14.13 -10.26 -1.69
N VAL A 28 14.05 -10.72 -0.45
CA VAL A 28 15.17 -10.75 0.48
C VAL A 28 16.25 -11.74 0.01
N GLU A 29 15.87 -12.98 -0.36
CA GLU A 29 16.78 -14.02 -0.82
C GLU A 29 17.61 -13.61 -2.04
N ARG A 30 16.96 -12.91 -2.99
CA ARG A 30 17.57 -12.47 -4.26
C ARG A 30 18.10 -11.03 -4.23
N ASN A 31 18.00 -10.35 -3.08
CA ASN A 31 18.34 -8.92 -2.94
C ASN A 31 17.63 -8.04 -3.98
N LEU A 32 16.33 -8.30 -4.21
CA LEU A 32 15.51 -7.58 -5.18
C LEU A 32 14.67 -6.49 -4.50
N PRO A 33 14.84 -5.22 -4.86
CA PRO A 33 13.94 -4.15 -4.44
C PRO A 33 12.48 -4.46 -4.81
N CYS A 34 11.53 -4.00 -3.98
CA CYS A 34 10.12 -4.27 -4.19
C CYS A 34 9.27 -3.00 -4.09
N VAL A 35 8.37 -2.81 -5.05
CA VAL A 35 7.26 -1.86 -4.99
C VAL A 35 6.00 -2.66 -4.65
N LEU A 36 5.60 -2.63 -3.38
CA LEU A 36 4.49 -3.40 -2.84
C LEU A 36 3.21 -2.56 -2.86
N CYS A 37 2.33 -2.82 -3.83
CA CYS A 37 1.05 -2.12 -4.02
C CYS A 37 -0.14 -2.95 -3.56
N THR A 38 0.07 -4.21 -3.17
CA THR A 38 -0.97 -5.08 -2.63
C THR A 38 -1.54 -4.49 -1.33
N THR A 39 -2.86 -4.44 -1.24
CA THR A 39 -3.62 -3.94 -0.08
C THR A 39 -4.19 -5.08 0.75
N GLY A 40 -4.77 -4.76 1.93
CA GLY A 40 -5.41 -5.75 2.80
C GLY A 40 -4.42 -6.67 3.52
N LEU A 41 -3.22 -6.18 3.83
CA LEU A 41 -2.22 -6.91 4.60
C LEU A 41 -2.64 -7.02 6.08
N SER A 42 -2.39 -8.17 6.69
CA SER A 42 -2.53 -8.36 8.13
C SER A 42 -1.42 -7.64 8.91
N GLU A 43 -1.59 -7.49 10.22
CA GLU A 43 -0.56 -6.92 11.11
C GLU A 43 0.75 -7.74 11.07
N GLU A 44 0.65 -9.06 10.99
CA GLU A 44 1.81 -9.95 10.86
C GLU A 44 2.54 -9.69 9.55
N GLN A 45 1.79 -9.51 8.45
CA GLN A 45 2.36 -9.18 7.15
C GLN A 45 3.00 -7.78 7.14
N LEU A 46 2.40 -6.81 7.80
CA LEU A 46 3.00 -5.48 7.97
C LEU A 46 4.31 -5.54 8.77
N ALA A 47 4.36 -6.37 9.81
CA ALA A 47 5.59 -6.62 10.55
C ALA A 47 6.66 -7.29 9.68
N HIS A 48 6.27 -8.25 8.84
CA HIS A 48 7.17 -8.91 7.87
C HIS A 48 7.70 -7.92 6.82
N VAL A 49 6.84 -7.03 6.28
CA VAL A 49 7.27 -5.93 5.39
C VAL A 49 8.35 -5.07 6.06
N LYS A 50 8.13 -4.70 7.33
CA LYS A 50 9.09 -3.89 8.10
C LYS A 50 10.41 -4.62 8.30
N GLU A 51 10.39 -5.92 8.62
CA GLU A 51 11.61 -6.72 8.75
C GLU A 51 12.35 -6.81 7.41
N ALA A 52 11.64 -7.15 6.32
CA ALA A 52 12.21 -7.26 4.98
C ALA A 52 12.81 -5.93 4.50
N SER A 53 12.18 -4.78 4.85
CA SER A 53 12.68 -3.45 4.49
C SER A 53 14.01 -3.09 5.14
N GLY A 54 14.41 -3.79 6.19
CA GLY A 54 15.75 -3.70 6.77
C GLY A 54 16.83 -4.43 5.96
N LYS A 55 16.44 -5.26 4.99
CA LYS A 55 17.31 -6.10 4.18
C LYS A 55 17.34 -5.68 2.71
N VAL A 56 16.20 -5.28 2.15
CA VAL A 56 16.07 -4.80 0.77
C VAL A 56 15.22 -3.52 0.72
N ALA A 57 15.38 -2.71 -0.33
CA ALA A 57 14.57 -1.52 -0.50
C ALA A 57 13.11 -1.90 -0.81
N ILE A 58 12.17 -1.44 0.01
CA ILE A 58 10.72 -1.66 -0.19
C ILE A 58 9.99 -0.32 -0.19
N LEU A 59 9.29 -0.03 -1.30
CA LEU A 59 8.31 1.04 -1.37
C LEU A 59 6.91 0.43 -1.24
N ARG A 60 6.20 0.76 -0.15
CA ARG A 60 4.80 0.36 0.01
C ARG A 60 3.87 1.52 -0.31
N SER A 61 2.90 1.31 -1.20
CA SER A 61 1.89 2.31 -1.53
C SER A 61 0.56 1.65 -1.91
N ALA A 62 -0.51 2.02 -1.22
CA ALA A 62 -1.86 1.54 -1.50
C ALA A 62 -2.42 2.09 -2.83
N ASN A 63 -1.87 3.20 -3.32
CA ASN A 63 -2.32 3.83 -4.57
C ASN A 63 -1.16 4.58 -5.24
N MET A 64 -0.91 4.25 -6.51
CA MET A 64 0.14 4.86 -7.32
C MET A 64 -0.38 5.99 -8.23
N SER A 65 -1.67 6.35 -8.11
CA SER A 65 -2.23 7.47 -8.85
C SER A 65 -1.64 8.80 -8.38
N MET A 66 -1.11 9.58 -9.32
CA MET A 66 -0.61 10.93 -9.02
C MET A 66 -1.72 11.82 -8.44
N GLY A 67 -2.96 11.72 -8.97
CA GLY A 67 -4.09 12.50 -8.48
C GLY A 67 -4.46 12.17 -7.04
N ILE A 68 -4.48 10.88 -6.68
CA ILE A 68 -4.75 10.44 -5.30
C ILE A 68 -3.63 10.88 -4.35
N ASN A 69 -2.37 10.74 -4.76
CA ASN A 69 -1.23 11.17 -3.94
C ASN A 69 -1.20 12.70 -3.75
N LEU A 70 -1.59 13.47 -4.77
CA LEU A 70 -1.76 14.91 -4.63
C LEU A 70 -2.91 15.26 -3.67
N LEU A 71 -4.05 14.55 -3.78
CA LEU A 71 -5.18 14.72 -2.86
C LEU A 71 -4.78 14.43 -1.41
N MET A 72 -4.07 13.33 -1.15
CA MET A 72 -3.55 13.00 0.19
C MET A 72 -2.68 14.12 0.74
N LYS A 73 -1.80 14.70 -0.10
CA LYS A 73 -0.97 15.84 0.32
C LYS A 73 -1.81 17.06 0.68
N LEU A 74 -2.79 17.41 -0.15
CA LEU A 74 -3.67 18.56 0.09
C LEU A 74 -4.50 18.37 1.38
N LEU A 75 -4.99 17.16 1.63
CA LEU A 75 -5.73 16.84 2.86
C LEU A 75 -4.84 16.96 4.10
N LYS A 76 -3.59 16.49 4.06
CA LYS A 76 -2.65 16.65 5.18
C LYS A 76 -2.42 18.10 5.56
N ASP A 77 -2.47 19.01 4.61
CA ASP A 77 -2.32 20.45 4.85
C ASP A 77 -3.65 21.11 5.31
N ALA A 78 -4.78 20.70 4.74
CA ALA A 78 -6.09 21.32 4.99
C ALA A 78 -6.80 20.78 6.25
N VAL A 79 -6.75 19.48 6.49
CA VAL A 79 -7.51 18.82 7.58
C VAL A 79 -7.20 19.40 8.95
N PRO A 80 -5.94 19.61 9.37
CA PRO A 80 -5.65 20.17 10.70
C PRO A 80 -6.26 21.56 10.91
N VAL A 81 -6.31 22.37 9.85
CA VAL A 81 -6.89 23.72 9.90
C VAL A 81 -8.40 23.66 10.04
N LEU A 82 -9.06 22.78 9.29
CA LEU A 82 -10.51 22.60 9.34
C LEU A 82 -10.97 22.01 10.69
N VAL A 83 -10.27 21.01 11.20
CA VAL A 83 -10.56 20.43 12.53
C VAL A 83 -10.42 21.48 13.62
N ALA A 84 -9.36 22.28 13.59
CA ALA A 84 -9.17 23.36 14.57
C ALA A 84 -10.28 24.43 14.50
N ALA A 85 -10.91 24.60 13.32
CA ALA A 85 -12.04 25.50 13.12
C ALA A 85 -13.40 24.86 13.45
N GLY A 86 -13.44 23.61 13.91
CA GLY A 86 -14.66 22.89 14.31
C GLY A 86 -15.46 22.26 13.17
N TYR A 87 -14.82 22.00 12.04
CA TYR A 87 -15.46 21.26 10.94
C TYR A 87 -15.38 19.75 11.18
N ASP A 88 -16.49 19.07 10.93
CA ASP A 88 -16.54 17.61 10.81
C ASP A 88 -16.21 17.18 9.39
N MET A 89 -15.58 16.04 9.23
CA MET A 89 -15.20 15.50 7.93
C MET A 89 -15.65 14.06 7.79
N GLU A 90 -16.14 13.76 6.59
CA GLU A 90 -16.57 12.41 6.22
C GLU A 90 -15.98 12.01 4.88
N ILE A 91 -15.70 10.70 4.72
CA ILE A 91 -15.31 10.11 3.44
C ILE A 91 -16.45 9.24 2.95
N VAL A 92 -16.96 9.55 1.76
CA VAL A 92 -17.96 8.73 1.08
C VAL A 92 -17.34 8.18 -0.20
N GLU A 93 -17.27 6.84 -0.30
CA GLU A 93 -16.78 6.17 -1.50
C GLU A 93 -17.89 5.39 -2.20
N LYS A 94 -17.79 5.29 -3.53
CA LYS A 94 -18.69 4.50 -4.35
C LYS A 94 -17.92 3.63 -5.32
N HIS A 95 -18.23 2.34 -5.36
CA HIS A 95 -17.62 1.37 -6.24
C HIS A 95 -18.67 0.49 -6.92
N HIS A 96 -18.25 -0.28 -7.91
CA HIS A 96 -19.08 -1.32 -8.51
C HIS A 96 -19.40 -2.42 -7.50
N ASN A 97 -20.46 -3.17 -7.73
CA ASN A 97 -20.97 -4.20 -6.82
C ASN A 97 -20.09 -5.46 -6.68
N GLN A 98 -19.00 -5.56 -7.44
CA GLN A 98 -18.04 -6.68 -7.37
C GLN A 98 -16.81 -6.37 -6.52
N LYS A 99 -16.74 -5.18 -5.92
CA LYS A 99 -15.63 -4.84 -5.03
C LYS A 99 -15.73 -5.64 -3.73
N LEU A 100 -14.65 -6.34 -3.38
CA LEU A 100 -14.63 -7.27 -2.25
C LEU A 100 -14.29 -6.60 -0.91
N ASP A 101 -13.45 -5.55 -0.94
CA ASP A 101 -13.00 -4.83 0.23
C ASP A 101 -13.78 -3.51 0.41
N ALA A 102 -14.22 -3.25 1.64
CA ALA A 102 -14.81 -1.97 2.06
C ALA A 102 -14.44 -1.75 3.55
N PRO A 103 -13.93 -0.57 3.90
CA PRO A 103 -13.51 0.53 3.02
C PRO A 103 -12.34 0.14 2.11
N SER A 104 -12.20 0.84 0.98
CA SER A 104 -11.09 0.60 0.06
C SER A 104 -9.74 1.00 0.68
N GLY A 105 -8.65 0.36 0.22
CA GLY A 105 -7.32 0.76 0.65
C GLY A 105 -7.01 2.24 0.39
N THR A 106 -7.59 2.83 -0.65
CA THR A 106 -7.47 4.28 -0.94
C THR A 106 -8.26 5.11 0.08
N ALA A 107 -9.47 4.70 0.44
CA ALA A 107 -10.27 5.41 1.46
C ALA A 107 -9.58 5.38 2.82
N ILE A 108 -9.02 4.24 3.22
CA ILE A 108 -8.24 4.10 4.44
C ILE A 108 -7.02 5.05 4.40
N ALA A 109 -6.25 5.03 3.31
CA ALA A 109 -5.07 5.89 3.16
C ALA A 109 -5.38 7.41 3.14
N LEU A 110 -6.63 7.80 2.80
CA LEU A 110 -7.10 9.19 2.88
C LEU A 110 -7.58 9.57 4.28
N ALA A 111 -7.94 8.58 5.11
CA ALA A 111 -8.42 8.79 6.47
C ALA A 111 -7.28 8.86 7.50
N ASP A 112 -6.13 8.20 7.22
CA ASP A 112 -4.92 8.17 8.06
C ASP A 112 -4.09 9.47 7.94
#